data_59a3e66c60bc15bac5a277309f8abec0
#
_entry.id   59a3e66c60bc15bac5a277309f8abec0
#
_cell.length_a   1.000
_cell.length_b   1.000
_cell.length_c   1.000
_cell.angle_alpha   90.00
_cell.angle_beta   90.00
_cell.angle_gamma   90.00
#
_symmetry.space_group_name_H-M   'P 1'
#
loop_
_entity.id
_entity.type
_entity.pdbx_description
1 polymer ?
#
loop_
_entity_poly.entity_id
_entity_poly.type
_entity_poly.pdbx_seq_one_letter_code
_entity_poly.pdbx_strand_id
1 'polypeptide(L)'
;ALLSGDKVKLSLDGNQLINYSIEKGSLNSLIENNHAINANEGAVILSSEGKDEVLSAVINNKGTIKAKGITKQGGKIFLSSKKGKIKNSGTMVASSEVSIGGKIEVTGDHITLKTGSVINVTGKNGGGQALVGGSWQNSNPEVYQAKTVVVEKNTEIDASSIKYGIGGE
;
A
#
# COMPACT_ATOMS: atom_id res chain seq x y z
N ALA A 1 10.40 6.02 1.73
CA ALA A 1 9.91 5.04 2.70
C ALA A 1 9.75 5.68 4.07
N LEU A 2 8.68 5.31 4.78
CA LEU A 2 8.47 5.60 6.20
C LEU A 2 8.38 4.26 6.94
N LEU A 3 9.26 4.07 7.92
CA LEU A 3 9.39 2.81 8.66
C LEU A 3 9.29 3.10 10.15
N SER A 4 8.51 2.30 10.87
CA SER A 4 8.33 2.45 12.32
C SER A 4 8.50 1.11 13.03
N GLY A 5 9.48 1.05 13.93
CA GLY A 5 9.85 -0.10 14.74
C GLY A 5 11.05 0.23 15.62
N ASP A 6 11.36 -0.59 16.61
CA ASP A 6 12.50 -0.39 17.52
C ASP A 6 13.86 -0.59 16.81
N LYS A 7 13.89 -1.46 15.79
CA LYS A 7 15.09 -1.71 15.00
C LYS A 7 14.73 -1.92 13.53
N VAL A 8 15.29 -1.09 12.68
CA VAL A 8 15.06 -1.11 11.23
C VAL A 8 16.41 -1.37 10.54
N LYS A 9 16.42 -2.30 9.59
CA LYS A 9 17.55 -2.59 8.71
C LYS A 9 17.25 -2.11 7.30
N LEU A 10 18.19 -1.41 6.70
CA LEU A 10 18.15 -0.96 5.32
C LEU A 10 19.32 -1.58 4.56
N SER A 11 19.07 -2.13 3.39
CA SER A 11 20.10 -2.62 2.47
C SER A 11 20.10 -1.74 1.23
N LEU A 12 21.25 -1.18 0.92
CA LEU A 12 21.48 -0.33 -0.25
C LEU A 12 22.43 -1.06 -1.21
N ASP A 13 22.19 -0.93 -2.52
CA ASP A 13 23.15 -1.25 -3.55
C ASP A 13 23.36 0.00 -4.40
N GLY A 14 24.57 0.56 -4.28
CA GLY A 14 24.86 1.89 -4.80
C GLY A 14 23.92 2.94 -4.19
N ASN A 15 23.18 3.64 -5.04
CA ASN A 15 22.22 4.67 -4.64
C ASN A 15 20.76 4.18 -4.57
N GLN A 16 20.52 2.88 -4.70
CA GLN A 16 19.15 2.32 -4.70
C GLN A 16 18.87 1.56 -3.40
N LEU A 17 17.72 1.83 -2.78
CA LEU A 17 17.21 1.01 -1.70
C LEU A 17 16.73 -0.31 -2.28
N ILE A 18 17.44 -1.40 -1.96
CA ILE A 18 17.08 -2.74 -2.43
C ILE A 18 16.13 -3.43 -1.48
N ASN A 19 16.41 -3.33 -0.19
CA ASN A 19 15.64 -4.05 0.79
C ASN A 19 15.52 -3.27 2.11
N TYR A 20 14.42 -3.49 2.80
CA TYR A 20 14.21 -3.00 4.15
C TYR A 20 13.54 -4.07 4.98
N SER A 21 13.83 -4.11 6.27
CA SER A 21 13.13 -4.94 7.22
C SER A 21 13.02 -4.25 8.57
N ILE A 22 11.93 -4.52 9.28
CA ILE A 22 11.80 -4.16 10.70
C ILE A 22 12.22 -5.41 11.47
N GLU A 23 13.43 -5.37 12.08
CA GLU A 23 13.97 -6.51 12.82
C GLU A 23 13.36 -6.60 14.22
N LYS A 24 12.85 -5.50 14.75
CA LYS A 24 12.20 -5.47 16.05
C LYS A 24 11.03 -4.50 16.03
N GLY A 25 9.83 -5.02 16.24
CA GLY A 25 8.62 -4.23 16.38
C GLY A 25 8.61 -3.42 17.68
N SER A 26 7.89 -2.31 17.70
CA SER A 26 7.75 -1.46 18.87
C SER A 26 6.35 -1.54 19.48
N LEU A 27 6.25 -1.10 20.74
CA LEU A 27 4.99 -1.14 21.50
C LEU A 27 3.94 -0.14 20.98
N ASN A 28 4.35 0.94 20.33
CA ASN A 28 3.47 2.00 19.85
C ASN A 28 3.97 2.54 18.49
N SER A 29 4.12 1.66 17.52
CA SER A 29 4.48 2.07 16.15
C SER A 29 3.33 2.83 15.50
N LEU A 30 3.52 4.09 15.15
CA LEU A 30 2.55 4.89 14.42
C LEU A 30 3.17 5.50 13.18
N ILE A 31 2.52 5.31 12.04
CA ILE A 31 2.76 6.07 10.81
C ILE A 31 1.45 6.76 10.45
N GLU A 32 1.46 8.07 10.36
CA GLU A 32 0.29 8.85 10.00
C GLU A 32 0.59 9.76 8.81
N ASN A 33 -0.26 9.68 7.79
CA ASN A 33 -0.25 10.59 6.65
C ASN A 33 -1.55 11.41 6.67
N ASN A 34 -1.44 12.68 6.98
CA ASN A 34 -2.58 13.59 7.03
C ASN A 34 -2.69 14.48 5.77
N HIS A 35 -1.66 14.53 4.90
CA HIS A 35 -1.59 15.44 3.76
C HIS A 35 -1.28 14.68 2.46
N ALA A 36 -0.17 14.99 1.81
CA ALA A 36 0.18 14.40 0.53
C ALA A 36 1.59 13.82 0.51
N ILE A 37 1.70 12.60 -0.01
CA ILE A 37 2.96 11.96 -0.35
C ILE A 37 2.95 11.73 -1.86
N ASN A 38 3.90 12.31 -2.58
CA ASN A 38 4.01 12.17 -4.04
C ASN A 38 5.36 11.53 -4.40
N ALA A 39 5.30 10.41 -5.12
CA ALA A 39 6.45 9.68 -5.63
C ALA A 39 6.12 9.15 -7.04
N ASN A 40 5.78 10.05 -7.96
CA ASN A 40 5.43 9.67 -9.32
C ASN A 40 6.56 8.88 -9.97
N GLU A 41 6.22 7.82 -10.71
CA GLU A 41 7.11 6.83 -11.32
C GLU A 41 7.98 6.04 -10.33
N GLY A 42 7.78 6.24 -9.03
CA GLY A 42 8.53 5.61 -7.97
C GLY A 42 7.69 4.69 -7.08
N ALA A 43 8.15 4.52 -5.86
CA ALA A 43 7.46 3.72 -4.85
C ALA A 43 7.28 4.49 -3.54
N VAL A 44 6.11 4.33 -2.93
CA VAL A 44 5.84 4.76 -1.55
C VAL A 44 5.73 3.52 -0.67
N ILE A 45 6.48 3.51 0.41
CA ILE A 45 6.51 2.41 1.36
C ILE A 45 6.23 2.97 2.75
N LEU A 46 5.14 2.52 3.36
CA LEU A 46 4.81 2.76 4.76
C LEU A 46 4.80 1.39 5.45
N SER A 47 5.75 1.16 6.36
CA SER A 47 5.86 -0.13 7.04
C SER A 47 6.02 0.04 8.54
N SER A 48 5.18 -0.65 9.30
CA SER A 48 5.22 -0.71 10.75
C SER A 48 5.11 -2.16 11.23
N GLU A 49 5.69 -2.46 12.39
CA GLU A 49 5.56 -3.77 13.01
C GLU A 49 5.33 -3.62 14.51
N GLY A 50 4.30 -4.30 15.03
CA GLY A 50 4.02 -4.40 16.44
C GLY A 50 4.93 -5.42 17.14
N LYS A 51 5.24 -5.18 18.41
CA LYS A 51 6.02 -6.14 19.22
C LYS A 51 5.21 -7.40 19.49
N ASP A 52 3.93 -7.25 19.76
CA ASP A 52 2.97 -8.32 19.99
C ASP A 52 1.59 -7.94 19.44
N GLU A 53 0.62 -8.86 19.51
CA GLU A 53 -0.73 -8.65 18.97
C GLU A 53 -1.57 -7.67 19.79
N VAL A 54 -1.19 -7.38 21.02
CA VAL A 54 -1.95 -6.53 21.95
C VAL A 54 -1.58 -5.05 21.77
N LEU A 55 -0.33 -4.80 21.41
CA LEU A 55 0.24 -3.45 21.26
C LEU A 55 0.51 -3.20 19.78
N SER A 56 -0.56 -2.98 19.06
CA SER A 56 -0.58 -2.98 17.61
C SER A 56 0.05 -1.72 17.00
N ALA A 57 0.99 -1.96 16.10
CA ALA A 57 1.44 -0.96 15.13
C ALA A 57 0.24 -0.41 14.34
N VAL A 58 0.24 0.87 14.03
CA VAL A 58 -0.83 1.51 13.27
C VAL A 58 -0.26 2.28 12.09
N ILE A 59 -0.81 2.02 10.91
CA ILE A 59 -0.66 2.91 9.75
C ILE A 59 -2.01 3.57 9.50
N ASN A 60 -2.04 4.90 9.52
CA ASN A 60 -3.24 5.69 9.34
C ASN A 60 -3.05 6.66 8.16
N ASN A 61 -3.65 6.33 7.03
CA ASN A 61 -3.67 7.23 5.87
C ASN A 61 -4.99 7.97 5.82
N LYS A 62 -4.95 9.26 6.10
CA LYS A 62 -6.08 10.20 5.96
C LYS A 62 -5.91 11.11 4.74
N GLY A 63 -4.69 11.23 4.25
CA GLY A 63 -4.32 12.09 3.14
C GLY A 63 -4.26 11.36 1.81
N THR A 64 -3.47 11.89 0.90
CA THR A 64 -3.32 11.35 -0.45
C THR A 64 -1.91 10.80 -0.65
N ILE A 65 -1.81 9.59 -1.19
CA ILE A 65 -0.55 8.98 -1.62
C ILE A 65 -0.61 8.79 -3.13
N LYS A 66 0.35 9.34 -3.87
CA LYS A 66 0.43 9.25 -5.33
C LYS A 66 1.76 8.64 -5.77
N ALA A 67 1.67 7.64 -6.63
CA ALA A 67 2.77 7.03 -7.37
C ALA A 67 2.34 6.83 -8.83
N LYS A 68 1.93 7.92 -9.50
CA LYS A 68 1.41 7.87 -10.88
C LYS A 68 2.51 7.57 -11.88
N GLY A 69 2.19 6.81 -12.93
CA GLY A 69 3.00 6.70 -14.13
C GLY A 69 2.77 7.90 -15.05
N ILE A 70 3.82 8.64 -15.36
CA ILE A 70 3.78 9.82 -16.24
C ILE A 70 4.26 9.44 -17.63
N THR A 71 5.38 8.73 -17.73
CA THR A 71 5.98 8.31 -19.02
C THR A 71 5.90 6.79 -19.25
N LYS A 72 5.56 6.03 -18.20
CA LYS A 72 5.46 4.55 -18.20
C LYS A 72 4.34 4.07 -17.29
N GLN A 73 4.34 2.79 -16.91
CA GLN A 73 3.35 2.23 -16.01
C GLN A 73 3.30 2.97 -14.65
N GLY A 74 2.19 2.88 -13.95
CA GLY A 74 2.04 3.41 -12.60
C GLY A 74 3.09 2.85 -11.64
N GLY A 75 3.42 3.62 -10.62
CA GLY A 75 4.39 3.22 -9.61
C GLY A 75 3.80 2.23 -8.58
N LYS A 76 4.41 2.17 -7.42
CA LYS A 76 4.03 1.19 -6.39
C LYS A 76 3.73 1.87 -5.06
N ILE A 77 2.67 1.43 -4.37
CA ILE A 77 2.34 1.88 -3.01
C ILE A 77 2.20 0.64 -2.14
N PHE A 78 2.99 0.58 -1.08
CA PHE A 78 2.97 -0.52 -0.11
C PHE A 78 2.68 0.02 1.28
N LEU A 79 1.58 -0.43 1.89
CA LEU A 79 1.26 -0.24 3.27
C LEU A 79 1.35 -1.60 3.96
N SER A 80 2.28 -1.78 4.88
CA SER A 80 2.48 -3.06 5.59
C SER A 80 2.51 -2.85 7.10
N SER A 81 1.60 -3.49 7.84
CA SER A 81 1.56 -3.42 9.30
C SER A 81 1.43 -4.81 9.90
N LYS A 82 2.57 -5.51 10.03
CA LYS A 82 2.62 -6.85 10.67
C LYS A 82 2.30 -6.71 12.15
N LYS A 83 1.47 -7.61 12.69
CA LYS A 83 0.93 -7.56 14.05
C LYS A 83 0.29 -6.21 14.37
N GLY A 84 -0.38 -5.61 13.39
CA GLY A 84 -0.89 -4.26 13.51
C GLY A 84 -2.12 -3.98 12.67
N LYS A 85 -2.49 -2.70 12.66
CA LYS A 85 -3.70 -2.20 12.01
C LYS A 85 -3.38 -1.21 10.90
N ILE A 86 -4.12 -1.29 9.82
CA ILE A 86 -4.11 -0.25 8.78
C ILE A 86 -5.49 0.35 8.70
N LYS A 87 -5.55 1.68 8.73
CA LYS A 87 -6.77 2.45 8.47
C LYS A 87 -6.52 3.37 7.29
N ASN A 88 -7.31 3.25 6.24
CA ASN A 88 -7.27 4.15 5.12
C ASN A 88 -8.61 4.88 5.00
N SER A 89 -8.60 6.18 5.19
CA SER A 89 -9.73 7.09 4.90
C SER A 89 -9.41 8.07 3.78
N GLY A 90 -8.19 8.01 3.27
CA GLY A 90 -7.71 8.87 2.20
C GLY A 90 -7.67 8.19 0.85
N THR A 91 -6.86 8.75 -0.04
CA THR A 91 -6.75 8.32 -1.43
C THR A 91 -5.37 7.76 -1.72
N MET A 92 -5.31 6.61 -2.39
CA MET A 92 -4.08 6.01 -2.92
C MET A 92 -4.19 5.88 -4.43
N VAL A 93 -3.24 6.43 -5.17
CA VAL A 93 -3.26 6.47 -6.64
C VAL A 93 -1.93 5.99 -7.22
N ALA A 94 -1.98 4.89 -7.95
CA ALA A 94 -0.89 4.37 -8.76
C ALA A 94 -1.33 4.19 -10.23
N SER A 95 -2.12 5.13 -10.74
CA SER A 95 -2.64 5.10 -12.10
C SER A 95 -1.59 5.49 -13.15
N SER A 96 -1.86 5.19 -14.44
CA SER A 96 -1.08 5.67 -15.56
C SER A 96 -1.97 6.14 -16.70
N GLU A 97 -1.74 7.36 -17.19
CA GLU A 97 -2.44 7.93 -18.34
C GLU A 97 -1.81 7.55 -19.69
N VAL A 98 -0.69 6.86 -19.66
CA VAL A 98 0.09 6.50 -20.86
C VAL A 98 0.29 5.01 -21.04
N SER A 99 0.21 4.21 -19.96
CA SER A 99 0.51 2.78 -19.97
C SER A 99 -0.47 1.99 -19.07
N ILE A 100 -0.03 0.88 -18.52
CA ILE A 100 -0.78 0.10 -17.53
C ILE A 100 -0.71 0.75 -16.15
N GLY A 101 -1.72 0.53 -15.33
CA GLY A 101 -1.75 0.95 -13.93
C GLY A 101 -0.60 0.32 -13.12
N GLY A 102 -0.35 0.87 -11.95
CA GLY A 102 0.69 0.39 -11.04
C GLY A 102 0.19 -0.66 -10.06
N LYS A 103 0.86 -0.74 -8.91
CA LYS A 103 0.50 -1.69 -7.85
C LYS A 103 0.24 -0.96 -6.54
N ILE A 104 -0.87 -1.28 -5.87
CA ILE A 104 -1.16 -0.90 -4.49
C ILE A 104 -1.33 -2.18 -3.68
N GLU A 105 -0.56 -2.30 -2.60
CA GLU A 105 -0.62 -3.45 -1.70
C GLU A 105 -0.80 -2.96 -0.26
N VAL A 106 -1.87 -3.42 0.38
CA VAL A 106 -2.23 -3.08 1.77
C VAL A 106 -2.29 -4.37 2.56
N THR A 107 -1.29 -4.62 3.41
CA THR A 107 -1.14 -5.88 4.16
C THR A 107 -0.92 -5.63 5.65
N GLY A 108 -1.61 -6.37 6.49
CA GLY A 108 -1.54 -6.25 7.95
C GLY A 108 -2.58 -7.16 8.61
N ASP A 109 -2.50 -7.33 9.94
CA ASP A 109 -3.43 -8.21 10.65
C ASP A 109 -4.89 -7.74 10.54
N HIS A 110 -5.10 -6.43 10.68
CA HIS A 110 -6.42 -5.83 10.62
C HIS A 110 -6.42 -4.62 9.70
N ILE A 111 -7.22 -4.68 8.65
CA ILE A 111 -7.29 -3.62 7.64
C ILE A 111 -8.71 -3.04 7.63
N THR A 112 -8.80 -1.73 7.64
CA THR A 112 -10.07 -1.00 7.48
C THR A 112 -9.93 0.05 6.39
N LEU A 113 -10.66 -0.15 5.30
CA LEU A 113 -10.91 0.88 4.32
C LEU A 113 -12.15 1.65 4.75
N LYS A 114 -11.94 2.88 5.18
CA LYS A 114 -12.98 3.75 5.74
C LYS A 114 -13.88 4.32 4.67
N THR A 115 -15.07 4.71 5.07
CA THR A 115 -16.06 5.39 4.21
C THR A 115 -15.42 6.48 3.36
N GLY A 116 -15.64 6.40 2.04
CA GLY A 116 -15.14 7.37 1.06
C GLY A 116 -13.65 7.25 0.71
N SER A 117 -12.95 6.22 1.20
CA SER A 117 -11.57 5.98 0.78
C SER A 117 -11.49 5.50 -0.67
N VAL A 118 -10.40 5.86 -1.35
CA VAL A 118 -10.19 5.54 -2.76
C VAL A 118 -8.85 4.83 -2.97
N ILE A 119 -8.90 3.73 -3.72
CA ILE A 119 -7.72 3.02 -4.25
C ILE A 119 -7.84 3.02 -5.77
N ASN A 120 -6.91 3.66 -6.47
CA ASN A 120 -6.95 3.80 -7.91
C ASN A 120 -5.65 3.28 -8.54
N VAL A 121 -5.77 2.22 -9.31
CA VAL A 121 -4.70 1.63 -10.12
C VAL A 121 -5.10 1.55 -11.59
N THR A 122 -5.92 2.48 -12.06
CA THR A 122 -6.35 2.55 -13.46
C THR A 122 -5.16 2.75 -14.40
N GLY A 123 -5.31 2.27 -15.63
CA GLY A 123 -4.29 2.50 -16.65
C GLY A 123 -4.89 2.66 -18.04
N LYS A 124 -4.24 3.45 -18.90
CA LYS A 124 -4.72 3.69 -20.27
C LYS A 124 -4.78 2.40 -21.09
N ASN A 125 -3.77 1.56 -20.95
CA ASN A 125 -3.56 0.35 -21.75
C ASN A 125 -3.78 -0.95 -20.97
N GLY A 126 -4.32 -0.86 -19.77
CA GLY A 126 -4.62 -1.97 -18.87
C GLY A 126 -4.67 -1.50 -17.43
N GLY A 127 -5.55 -2.06 -16.62
CA GLY A 127 -5.58 -1.82 -15.19
C GLY A 127 -4.32 -2.34 -14.48
N GLY A 128 -4.08 -1.85 -13.27
CA GLY A 128 -3.01 -2.30 -12.39
C GLY A 128 -3.46 -3.36 -11.40
N GLN A 129 -2.75 -3.47 -10.28
CA GLN A 129 -3.04 -4.45 -9.24
C GLN A 129 -3.31 -3.77 -7.90
N ALA A 130 -4.44 -4.09 -7.27
CA ALA A 130 -4.81 -3.63 -5.93
C ALA A 130 -5.02 -4.84 -5.01
N LEU A 131 -4.04 -5.15 -4.16
CA LEU A 131 -4.13 -6.23 -3.17
C LEU A 131 -4.45 -5.66 -1.79
N VAL A 132 -5.58 -6.06 -1.22
CA VAL A 132 -6.00 -5.63 0.11
C VAL A 132 -6.23 -6.85 1.00
N GLY A 133 -5.35 -7.04 1.97
CA GLY A 133 -5.44 -8.14 2.93
C GLY A 133 -4.79 -9.44 2.52
N GLY A 134 -4.24 -9.52 1.31
CA GLY A 134 -3.57 -10.75 0.86
C GLY A 134 -3.59 -10.92 -0.65
N SER A 135 -3.15 -12.07 -1.13
CA SER A 135 -3.26 -12.50 -2.51
C SER A 135 -4.46 -13.43 -2.70
N TRP A 136 -4.93 -13.54 -3.94
CA TRP A 136 -6.04 -14.43 -4.29
C TRP A 136 -5.75 -15.87 -3.82
N GLN A 137 -6.64 -16.43 -3.00
CA GLN A 137 -6.51 -17.78 -2.45
C GLN A 137 -5.13 -18.10 -1.83
N ASN A 138 -4.44 -17.08 -1.33
CA ASN A 138 -3.06 -17.21 -0.82
C ASN A 138 -2.07 -17.78 -1.87
N SER A 139 -2.29 -17.45 -3.14
CA SER A 139 -1.45 -17.94 -4.26
C SER A 139 -0.01 -17.42 -4.21
N ASN A 140 0.23 -16.31 -3.53
CA ASN A 140 1.56 -15.78 -3.29
C ASN A 140 1.88 -15.76 -1.79
N PRO A 141 2.70 -16.70 -1.29
CA PRO A 141 3.03 -16.81 0.13
C PRO A 141 3.91 -15.65 0.65
N GLU A 142 4.49 -14.84 -0.23
CA GLU A 142 5.24 -13.64 0.16
C GLU A 142 4.32 -12.47 0.55
N VAL A 143 3.06 -12.50 0.12
CA VAL A 143 2.06 -11.50 0.47
C VAL A 143 1.43 -11.86 1.81
N TYR A 144 1.61 -10.99 2.81
CA TYR A 144 1.05 -11.20 4.14
C TYR A 144 -0.48 -11.23 4.13
N GLN A 145 -1.06 -12.28 4.73
CA GLN A 145 -2.52 -12.45 4.80
C GLN A 145 -3.09 -11.78 6.03
N ALA A 146 -4.13 -10.97 5.85
CA ALA A 146 -4.82 -10.31 6.95
C ALA A 146 -5.72 -11.30 7.73
N LYS A 147 -5.86 -11.05 9.02
CA LYS A 147 -6.86 -11.73 9.87
C LYS A 147 -8.26 -11.17 9.62
N THR A 148 -8.36 -9.85 9.39
CA THR A 148 -9.64 -9.20 9.08
C THR A 148 -9.44 -8.06 8.08
N VAL A 149 -10.38 -7.96 7.14
CA VAL A 149 -10.51 -6.82 6.22
C VAL A 149 -11.93 -6.29 6.33
N VAL A 150 -12.06 -5.01 6.65
CA VAL A 150 -13.33 -4.31 6.70
C VAL A 150 -13.34 -3.24 5.60
N VAL A 151 -14.30 -3.32 4.71
CA VAL A 151 -14.55 -2.32 3.67
C VAL A 151 -15.84 -1.60 4.00
N GLU A 152 -15.74 -0.32 4.36
CA GLU A 152 -16.90 0.48 4.70
C GLU A 152 -17.61 0.98 3.44
N LYS A 153 -18.82 1.49 3.59
CA LYS A 153 -19.64 2.01 2.47
C LYS A 153 -18.93 3.13 1.72
N ASN A 154 -19.25 3.27 0.43
CA ASN A 154 -18.67 4.30 -0.45
C ASN A 154 -17.14 4.24 -0.57
N THR A 155 -16.53 3.09 -0.28
CA THR A 155 -15.14 2.82 -0.64
C THR A 155 -15.07 2.49 -2.11
N GLU A 156 -14.10 3.08 -2.82
CA GLU A 156 -13.86 2.82 -4.23
C GLU A 156 -12.52 2.11 -4.42
N ILE A 157 -12.53 1.01 -5.17
CA ILE A 157 -11.31 0.33 -5.65
C ILE A 157 -11.45 0.20 -7.16
N ASP A 158 -10.62 0.95 -7.89
CA ASP A 158 -10.67 1.01 -9.34
C ASP A 158 -9.36 0.50 -9.97
N ALA A 159 -9.46 -0.64 -10.65
CA ALA A 159 -8.39 -1.26 -11.42
C ALA A 159 -8.76 -1.34 -12.91
N SER A 160 -9.62 -0.46 -13.40
CA SER A 160 -10.10 -0.51 -14.77
C SER A 160 -9.06 -0.09 -15.80
N SER A 161 -9.22 -0.58 -17.02
CA SER A 161 -8.55 -0.04 -18.20
C SER A 161 -9.35 1.13 -18.75
N ILE A 162 -8.69 2.29 -18.94
CA ILE A 162 -9.38 3.51 -19.38
C ILE A 162 -9.65 3.48 -20.88
N LYS A 163 -8.79 2.87 -21.68
CA LYS A 163 -8.92 2.95 -23.14
C LYS A 163 -8.68 1.62 -23.85
N TYR A 164 -7.62 0.93 -23.56
CA TYR A 164 -7.24 -0.32 -24.23
C TYR A 164 -6.82 -1.37 -23.19
N GLY A 165 -6.90 -2.65 -23.57
CA GLY A 165 -6.48 -3.74 -22.71
C GLY A 165 -7.55 -4.23 -21.75
N ILE A 166 -7.15 -5.12 -20.86
CA ILE A 166 -8.03 -5.71 -19.84
C ILE A 166 -7.99 -4.92 -18.53
N GLY A 167 -9.01 -5.05 -17.73
CA GLY A 167 -8.99 -4.59 -16.35
C GLY A 167 -7.86 -5.23 -15.55
N GLY A 168 -7.51 -4.63 -14.42
CA GLY A 168 -6.55 -5.18 -13.47
C GLY A 168 -7.20 -6.10 -12.44
N GLU A 169 -6.40 -6.44 -11.44
CA GLU A 169 -6.76 -7.28 -10.32
C GLU A 169 -6.88 -6.45 -9.03
#